data_8a81ed73a611e2117380e614276edeeb
#
_entry.id   8a81ed73a611e2117380e614276edeeb
#
_cell.length_a   1.000
_cell.length_b   1.000
_cell.length_c   1.000
_cell.angle_alpha   90.00
_cell.angle_beta   90.00
_cell.angle_gamma   90.00
#
_symmetry.space_group_name_H-M   'P 1'
#
loop_
_entity.id
_entity.type
_entity.pdbx_description
1 polymer ?
#
loop_
_entity_poly.entity_id
_entity_poly.type
_entity_poly.pdbx_seq_one_letter_code
_entity_poly.pdbx_strand_id
1 'polypeptide(L)'
;MNRFAAIVTAALAVLSFGLLAQPVGTVGQPGELHAIFQFDGQAYVRDSILDPTGQYYPEDKFRGQGFATFTYTQGGLRAGMRYENYQNPILGYPQGFKGQGIPYRFVQFEQDGFDITVGNFYEQFGSGMILRAYEERGLGLDNALDGVRIATRWKNGLQIKGVLGKQRRYFSLGEGIVRGLDAEYNLPWKACAGVLGGSFVSKYQPANDPELNLPANVAAGALRFNLAKGKWSLNSEYVYKANDPSFDNAYIYRPGQALRSTLTYRTKGFSVQASAKRIDNMSFRSDRSAQQFDVFVNFLPPTSKLHTYALPALFPYATQINGEQGGEIDVVKAFSKGSWLGGKTGLTVALNASWAESLQKSPVATGVPIGAIGTDGYRSNWLERGEIPYFRDVNVEFRKKFSKKSKGMLTLYDLRYNKTVLNDGVADAVLLANPGQDSLLTVRAAVAEFQHTLPNGQTLRYEAQWNTANGFRGDAVMGLVEWTVSDRWTVAVQEIYNYGHPSVGRRIHYPILSLIHFSGNTRIQINYGRQQQGIFCVGGICRVVPPSNGLAVSFTTSF
;
A
#
# COMPACT_ATOMS: atom_id res chain seq x y z
N MET A 1 -19.64 14.81 -28.07
CA MET A 1 -20.14 15.96 -27.34
C MET A 1 -21.27 15.62 -26.37
N ASN A 2 -22.24 14.79 -26.73
CA ASN A 2 -23.41 14.50 -25.86
C ASN A 2 -23.14 13.70 -24.56
N ARG A 3 -22.06 12.93 -24.46
CA ARG A 3 -21.76 12.14 -23.25
C ARG A 3 -21.06 12.95 -22.16
N PHE A 4 -20.29 13.97 -22.52
CA PHE A 4 -19.67 14.90 -21.56
C PHE A 4 -20.72 15.78 -20.87
N ALA A 5 -21.71 16.24 -21.63
CA ALA A 5 -22.86 17.00 -21.10
C ALA A 5 -23.68 16.15 -20.11
N ALA A 6 -23.86 14.85 -20.35
CA ALA A 6 -24.60 13.95 -19.46
C ALA A 6 -23.88 13.73 -18.11
N ILE A 7 -22.54 13.63 -18.09
CA ILE A 7 -21.76 13.47 -16.85
C ILE A 7 -21.75 14.79 -16.05
N VAL A 8 -21.61 15.92 -16.71
CA VAL A 8 -21.68 17.25 -16.06
C VAL A 8 -23.09 17.53 -15.54
N THR A 9 -24.13 17.12 -16.27
CA THR A 9 -25.53 17.25 -15.85
C THR A 9 -25.87 16.32 -14.69
N ALA A 10 -25.32 15.09 -14.66
CA ALA A 10 -25.46 14.17 -13.53
C ALA A 10 -24.74 14.71 -12.29
N ALA A 11 -23.54 15.28 -12.42
CA ALA A 11 -22.81 15.92 -11.33
C ALA A 11 -23.55 17.17 -10.79
N LEU A 12 -24.15 17.98 -11.68
CA LEU A 12 -24.97 19.14 -11.31
C LEU A 12 -26.32 18.73 -10.70
N ALA A 13 -26.94 17.64 -11.16
CA ALA A 13 -28.16 17.10 -10.56
C ALA A 13 -27.91 16.57 -9.14
N VAL A 14 -26.75 15.95 -8.90
CA VAL A 14 -26.34 15.50 -7.55
C VAL A 14 -26.12 16.69 -6.61
N LEU A 15 -25.64 17.83 -7.12
CA LEU A 15 -25.52 19.08 -6.33
C LEU A 15 -26.87 19.66 -5.90
N SER A 16 -27.95 19.40 -6.66
CA SER A 16 -29.29 19.83 -6.31
C SER A 16 -30.01 18.88 -5.34
N PHE A 17 -29.63 17.62 -5.23
CA PHE A 17 -30.19 16.66 -4.26
C PHE A 17 -29.70 16.89 -2.83
N GLY A 18 -28.55 17.52 -2.60
CA GLY A 18 -28.03 17.86 -1.27
C GLY A 18 -28.90 18.84 -0.47
N LEU A 19 -29.89 19.46 -1.09
CA LEU A 19 -30.83 20.41 -0.45
C LEU A 19 -32.11 19.74 0.08
N LEU A 20 -32.33 18.44 -0.13
CA LEU A 20 -33.56 17.73 0.25
C LEU A 20 -33.36 16.56 1.21
N ALA A 21 -32.16 16.36 1.76
CA ALA A 21 -31.95 15.35 2.81
C ALA A 21 -32.55 15.87 4.12
N GLN A 22 -33.87 15.75 4.30
CA GLN A 22 -34.51 15.90 5.60
C GLN A 22 -34.27 14.63 6.43
N PRO A 23 -34.02 14.75 7.77
CA PRO A 23 -33.87 13.59 8.63
C PRO A 23 -35.18 12.78 8.66
N VAL A 24 -35.11 11.52 8.25
CA VAL A 24 -36.21 10.57 8.45
C VAL A 24 -36.15 10.13 9.91
N GLY A 25 -36.82 10.87 10.81
CA GLY A 25 -36.91 10.56 12.22
C GLY A 25 -38.04 9.56 12.52
N THR A 26 -37.73 8.50 13.27
CA THR A 26 -38.69 7.74 14.05
C THR A 26 -38.25 7.73 15.52
N VAL A 27 -39.21 7.65 16.43
CA VAL A 27 -39.13 7.70 17.88
C VAL A 27 -37.77 7.28 18.46
N GLY A 28 -36.95 8.26 18.91
CA GLY A 28 -35.57 8.04 19.38
C GLY A 28 -34.64 9.17 18.92
N GLN A 29 -33.46 8.94 18.63
CA GLN A 29 -32.55 9.91 18.07
C GLN A 29 -32.67 9.95 16.51
N PRO A 30 -32.61 11.14 15.87
CA PRO A 30 -32.61 11.23 14.39
C PRO A 30 -31.41 10.49 13.82
N GLY A 31 -31.63 9.77 12.71
CA GLY A 31 -30.53 9.16 11.96
C GLY A 31 -29.79 10.19 11.12
N GLU A 32 -28.51 9.93 10.87
CA GLU A 32 -27.66 10.77 10.05
C GLU A 32 -27.31 10.05 8.74
N LEU A 33 -27.45 10.74 7.62
CA LEU A 33 -27.04 10.27 6.30
C LEU A 33 -25.81 11.05 5.84
N HIS A 34 -24.73 10.32 5.57
CA HIS A 34 -23.51 10.86 4.98
C HIS A 34 -23.35 10.38 3.55
N ALA A 35 -22.95 11.27 2.65
CA ALA A 35 -22.66 10.94 1.27
C ALA A 35 -21.26 11.46 0.88
N ILE A 36 -20.50 10.64 0.15
CA ILE A 36 -19.20 10.99 -0.42
C ILE A 36 -19.23 10.69 -1.91
N PHE A 37 -18.88 11.69 -2.72
CA PHE A 37 -18.72 11.54 -4.16
C PHE A 37 -17.26 11.77 -4.54
N GLN A 38 -16.71 10.87 -5.34
CA GLN A 38 -15.37 10.96 -5.87
C GLN A 38 -15.38 10.69 -7.37
N PHE A 39 -14.54 11.40 -8.09
CA PHE A 39 -14.32 11.18 -9.51
C PHE A 39 -12.87 11.46 -9.86
N ASP A 40 -12.24 10.53 -10.58
CA ASP A 40 -10.91 10.68 -11.17
C ASP A 40 -11.03 10.46 -12.67
N GLY A 41 -10.64 11.44 -13.47
CA GLY A 41 -10.69 11.37 -14.93
C GLY A 41 -9.37 11.79 -15.55
N GLN A 42 -9.03 11.17 -16.67
CA GLN A 42 -7.84 11.50 -17.46
C GLN A 42 -8.20 11.61 -18.94
N ALA A 43 -7.81 12.73 -19.55
CA ALA A 43 -7.87 12.94 -20.98
C ALA A 43 -6.47 12.87 -21.55
N TYR A 44 -6.21 11.86 -22.39
CA TYR A 44 -4.88 11.56 -22.92
C TYR A 44 -4.62 12.31 -24.23
N VAL A 45 -3.42 12.84 -24.34
CA VAL A 45 -2.88 13.46 -25.56
C VAL A 45 -1.75 12.59 -26.08
N ARG A 46 -1.77 12.31 -27.38
CA ARG A 46 -0.70 11.52 -28.02
C ARG A 46 0.62 12.28 -27.93
N ASP A 47 1.65 11.60 -27.49
CA ASP A 47 3.00 12.14 -27.32
C ASP A 47 4.03 11.17 -27.88
N SER A 48 4.53 11.44 -29.06
CA SER A 48 5.49 10.60 -29.76
C SER A 48 6.88 10.54 -29.10
N ILE A 49 7.17 11.46 -28.16
CA ILE A 49 8.41 11.43 -27.38
C ILE A 49 8.29 10.41 -26.25
N LEU A 50 7.14 10.36 -25.57
CA LEU A 50 6.88 9.38 -24.50
C LEU A 50 6.61 7.98 -25.04
N ASP A 51 5.85 7.91 -26.11
CA ASP A 51 5.36 6.66 -26.72
C ASP A 51 5.51 6.72 -28.25
N PRO A 52 6.74 6.52 -28.76
CA PRO A 52 7.00 6.58 -30.19
C PRO A 52 6.20 5.57 -31.01
N THR A 53 5.87 4.43 -30.43
CA THR A 53 5.12 3.34 -31.08
C THR A 53 3.61 3.48 -30.95
N GLY A 54 3.13 4.33 -30.05
CA GLY A 54 1.70 4.45 -29.72
C GLY A 54 1.15 3.28 -28.89
N GLN A 55 2.03 2.44 -28.30
CA GLN A 55 1.65 1.26 -27.54
C GLN A 55 0.88 1.58 -26.26
N TYR A 56 1.21 2.67 -25.59
CA TYR A 56 0.59 3.08 -24.32
C TYR A 56 -0.55 4.06 -24.51
N TYR A 57 -0.70 4.65 -25.69
CA TYR A 57 -1.77 5.61 -25.96
C TYR A 57 -3.11 4.89 -26.13
N PRO A 58 -4.11 5.15 -25.26
CA PRO A 58 -5.37 4.42 -25.30
C PRO A 58 -6.23 4.87 -26.48
N GLU A 59 -7.01 3.94 -27.08
CA GLU A 59 -8.02 4.24 -28.10
C GLU A 59 -9.04 5.24 -27.57
N ASP A 60 -9.51 5.03 -26.32
CA ASP A 60 -10.39 5.96 -25.63
C ASP A 60 -9.56 7.10 -25.02
N LYS A 61 -9.64 8.27 -25.65
CA LYS A 61 -8.90 9.47 -25.20
C LYS A 61 -9.26 9.93 -23.79
N PHE A 62 -10.46 9.61 -23.31
CA PHE A 62 -10.92 9.92 -21.96
C PHE A 62 -11.21 8.64 -21.20
N ARG A 63 -10.60 8.53 -20.02
CA ARG A 63 -10.79 7.42 -19.08
C ARG A 63 -11.06 7.96 -17.69
N GLY A 64 -11.83 7.23 -16.90
CA GLY A 64 -12.17 7.72 -15.56
C GLY A 64 -12.89 6.69 -14.72
N GLN A 65 -12.94 7.01 -13.44
CA GLN A 65 -13.61 6.23 -12.41
C GLN A 65 -14.38 7.16 -11.47
N GLY A 66 -15.54 6.69 -11.01
CA GLY A 66 -16.41 7.45 -10.11
C GLY A 66 -16.95 6.58 -8.98
N PHE A 67 -17.12 7.19 -7.82
CA PHE A 67 -17.64 6.55 -6.61
C PHE A 67 -18.71 7.42 -5.98
N ALA A 68 -19.82 6.78 -5.58
CA ALA A 68 -20.84 7.40 -4.73
C ALA A 68 -21.04 6.48 -3.52
N THR A 69 -20.61 6.94 -2.34
CA THR A 69 -20.72 6.20 -1.09
C THR A 69 -21.77 6.85 -0.21
N PHE A 70 -22.71 6.08 0.28
CA PHE A 70 -23.77 6.50 1.21
C PHE A 70 -23.63 5.68 2.48
N THR A 71 -23.74 6.36 3.64
CA THR A 71 -23.73 5.74 4.97
C THR A 71 -24.80 6.36 5.82
N TYR A 72 -25.70 5.53 6.37
CA TYR A 72 -26.72 5.90 7.32
C TYR A 72 -26.34 5.37 8.70
N THR A 73 -26.48 6.20 9.74
CA THR A 73 -26.17 5.84 11.13
C THR A 73 -27.32 6.27 12.03
N GLN A 74 -27.80 5.36 12.90
CA GLN A 74 -28.82 5.65 13.90
C GLN A 74 -28.59 4.78 15.14
N GLY A 75 -28.19 5.39 16.26
CA GLY A 75 -27.82 4.64 17.45
C GLY A 75 -26.69 3.64 17.17
N GLY A 76 -26.92 2.37 17.50
CA GLY A 76 -25.98 1.27 17.21
C GLY A 76 -26.06 0.73 15.77
N LEU A 77 -27.04 1.16 14.97
CA LEU A 77 -27.20 0.70 13.59
C LEU A 77 -26.43 1.57 12.62
N ARG A 78 -25.67 0.95 11.72
CA ARG A 78 -24.99 1.58 10.59
C ARG A 78 -25.23 0.77 9.32
N ALA A 79 -25.67 1.41 8.25
CA ALA A 79 -25.83 0.77 6.95
C ALA A 79 -25.14 1.61 5.88
N GLY A 80 -24.57 0.96 4.87
CA GLY A 80 -23.89 1.68 3.81
C GLY A 80 -23.87 0.94 2.50
N MET A 81 -23.70 1.72 1.43
CA MET A 81 -23.48 1.20 0.09
C MET A 81 -22.57 2.10 -0.71
N ARG A 82 -21.87 1.53 -1.69
CA ARG A 82 -21.02 2.26 -2.64
C ARG A 82 -21.33 1.84 -4.06
N TYR A 83 -21.74 2.78 -4.86
CA TYR A 83 -21.80 2.65 -6.31
C TYR A 83 -20.44 3.00 -6.91
N GLU A 84 -19.98 2.19 -7.83
CA GLU A 84 -18.71 2.36 -8.54
C GLU A 84 -18.92 2.30 -10.04
N ASN A 85 -18.17 3.12 -10.77
CA ASN A 85 -18.20 3.18 -12.22
C ASN A 85 -16.76 3.30 -12.76
N TYR A 86 -16.36 2.31 -13.57
CA TYR A 86 -15.06 2.25 -14.26
C TYR A 86 -15.32 1.88 -15.72
N GLN A 87 -16.07 2.67 -16.46
CA GLN A 87 -16.40 2.33 -17.85
C GLN A 87 -15.15 2.16 -18.71
N ASN A 88 -14.18 3.04 -18.54
CA ASN A 88 -12.84 2.93 -19.10
C ASN A 88 -11.84 3.22 -17.98
N PRO A 89 -11.30 2.18 -17.32
CA PRO A 89 -10.32 2.37 -16.24
C PRO A 89 -9.12 3.19 -16.71
N ILE A 90 -8.63 4.09 -15.86
CA ILE A 90 -7.41 4.88 -16.14
C ILE A 90 -6.21 3.97 -16.41
N LEU A 91 -5.22 4.45 -17.17
CA LEU A 91 -4.05 3.65 -17.55
C LEU A 91 -3.34 3.02 -16.34
N GLY A 92 -2.97 1.75 -16.49
CA GLY A 92 -2.33 0.96 -15.43
C GLY A 92 -3.28 0.41 -14.36
N TYR A 93 -4.58 0.73 -14.38
CA TYR A 93 -5.57 0.05 -13.55
C TYR A 93 -5.91 -1.33 -14.09
N PRO A 94 -6.21 -2.31 -13.20
CA PRO A 94 -6.64 -3.63 -13.62
C PRO A 94 -7.90 -3.56 -14.47
N GLN A 95 -7.86 -4.22 -15.63
CA GLN A 95 -9.00 -4.20 -16.58
C GLN A 95 -10.25 -4.93 -16.04
N GLY A 96 -10.08 -5.80 -15.04
CA GLY A 96 -11.20 -6.45 -14.35
C GLY A 96 -12.19 -5.49 -13.68
N PHE A 97 -11.77 -4.23 -13.41
CA PHE A 97 -12.68 -3.19 -12.92
C PHE A 97 -13.57 -2.57 -14.01
N LYS A 98 -13.36 -2.87 -15.30
CA LYS A 98 -14.22 -2.30 -16.36
C LYS A 98 -15.67 -2.69 -16.13
N GLY A 99 -16.51 -1.70 -15.80
CA GLY A 99 -17.93 -1.91 -15.48
C GLY A 99 -18.46 -0.88 -14.49
N GLN A 100 -19.64 -1.18 -13.99
CA GLN A 100 -20.31 -0.37 -12.98
C GLN A 100 -21.21 -1.23 -12.09
N GLY A 101 -21.49 -0.80 -10.87
CA GLY A 101 -22.38 -1.54 -9.96
C GLY A 101 -22.28 -1.07 -8.52
N ILE A 102 -22.87 -1.85 -7.62
CA ILE A 102 -22.82 -1.67 -6.16
C ILE A 102 -22.06 -2.87 -5.55
N PRO A 103 -20.73 -2.91 -5.67
CA PRO A 103 -19.93 -4.04 -5.20
C PRO A 103 -19.66 -4.02 -3.69
N TYR A 104 -20.04 -2.93 -3.00
CA TYR A 104 -19.85 -2.79 -1.57
C TYR A 104 -21.14 -2.32 -0.91
N ARG A 105 -21.69 -3.12 0.00
CA ARG A 105 -22.89 -2.85 0.78
C ARG A 105 -22.85 -3.61 2.10
N PHE A 106 -23.29 -2.99 3.18
CA PHE A 106 -23.30 -3.62 4.51
C PHE A 106 -24.41 -3.08 5.41
N VAL A 107 -24.73 -3.89 6.41
CA VAL A 107 -25.47 -3.49 7.61
C VAL A 107 -24.65 -3.94 8.82
N GLN A 108 -24.44 -3.03 9.76
CA GLN A 108 -23.69 -3.25 11.00
C GLN A 108 -24.55 -2.85 12.18
N PHE A 109 -24.49 -3.64 13.24
CA PHE A 109 -25.07 -3.30 14.54
C PHE A 109 -24.02 -3.44 15.62
N GLU A 110 -23.84 -2.38 16.41
CA GLU A 110 -22.87 -2.31 17.52
C GLU A 110 -23.58 -1.88 18.79
N GLN A 111 -23.46 -2.68 19.86
CA GLN A 111 -23.99 -2.35 21.18
C GLN A 111 -23.18 -3.07 22.27
N ASP A 112 -22.83 -2.35 23.36
CA ASP A 112 -22.25 -2.89 24.59
C ASP A 112 -21.01 -3.81 24.38
N GLY A 113 -20.17 -3.48 23.37
CA GLY A 113 -18.96 -4.25 23.05
C GLY A 113 -19.21 -5.48 22.16
N PHE A 114 -20.43 -5.66 21.65
CA PHE A 114 -20.80 -6.60 20.62
C PHE A 114 -20.99 -5.84 19.29
N ASP A 115 -20.41 -6.34 18.22
CA ASP A 115 -20.48 -5.78 16.86
C ASP A 115 -20.72 -6.93 15.87
N ILE A 116 -21.74 -6.81 15.06
CA ILE A 116 -22.02 -7.71 13.94
C ILE A 116 -22.18 -6.91 12.65
N THR A 117 -21.52 -7.37 11.58
CA THR A 117 -21.64 -6.82 10.24
C THR A 117 -22.04 -7.91 9.26
N VAL A 118 -23.04 -7.64 8.43
CA VAL A 118 -23.50 -8.51 7.34
C VAL A 118 -23.36 -7.77 6.01
N GLY A 119 -22.85 -8.45 4.99
CA GLY A 119 -22.49 -7.89 3.70
C GLY A 119 -21.00 -7.67 3.58
N ASN A 120 -20.56 -6.56 2.98
CA ASN A 120 -19.15 -6.30 2.78
C ASN A 120 -18.49 -5.67 4.02
N PHE A 121 -17.30 -6.15 4.36
CA PHE A 121 -16.50 -5.61 5.45
C PHE A 121 -15.01 -5.78 5.19
N TYR A 122 -14.23 -4.92 5.86
CA TYR A 122 -12.79 -5.04 5.99
C TYR A 122 -12.45 -5.55 7.38
N GLU A 123 -11.46 -6.43 7.49
CA GLU A 123 -10.97 -6.92 8.77
C GLU A 123 -9.50 -7.28 8.69
N GLN A 124 -8.80 -7.12 9.81
CA GLN A 124 -7.41 -7.50 9.94
C GLN A 124 -7.18 -8.22 11.27
N PHE A 125 -6.43 -9.33 11.22
CA PHE A 125 -5.94 -10.06 12.38
C PHE A 125 -4.46 -9.77 12.59
N GLY A 126 -4.10 -9.31 13.79
CA GLY A 126 -2.74 -8.93 14.11
C GLY A 126 -2.14 -7.91 13.15
N SER A 127 -0.93 -8.15 12.68
CA SER A 127 -0.26 -7.30 11.68
C SER A 127 -0.77 -7.50 10.24
N GLY A 128 -1.71 -8.42 10.03
CA GLY A 128 -2.25 -8.77 8.72
C GLY A 128 -1.58 -9.98 8.06
N MET A 129 -0.52 -10.53 8.64
CA MET A 129 0.24 -11.62 8.04
C MET A 129 -0.58 -12.91 7.85
N ILE A 130 -1.70 -13.06 8.55
CA ILE A 130 -2.63 -14.18 8.40
C ILE A 130 -3.93 -13.79 7.70
N LEU A 131 -4.47 -12.60 7.99
CA LEU A 131 -5.68 -12.05 7.37
C LEU A 131 -5.62 -10.53 7.32
N ARG A 132 -5.81 -9.96 6.12
CA ARG A 132 -6.10 -8.55 5.93
C ARG A 132 -6.96 -8.36 4.69
N ALA A 133 -8.23 -8.03 4.91
CA ALA A 133 -9.13 -7.52 3.88
C ALA A 133 -9.13 -5.99 3.95
N TYR A 134 -8.81 -5.31 2.85
CA TYR A 134 -8.68 -3.84 2.80
C TYR A 134 -8.83 -3.30 1.39
N GLU A 135 -8.97 -2.00 1.28
CA GLU A 135 -8.97 -1.26 0.04
C GLU A 135 -7.73 -0.38 -0.08
N GLU A 136 -7.10 -0.40 -1.24
CA GLU A 136 -6.07 0.56 -1.64
C GLU A 136 -6.38 1.05 -3.06
N ARG A 137 -7.16 2.13 -3.15
CA ARG A 137 -7.65 2.66 -4.43
C ARG A 137 -6.53 3.07 -5.38
N GLY A 138 -5.44 3.61 -4.85
CA GLY A 138 -4.29 3.97 -5.66
C GLY A 138 -3.69 2.79 -6.42
N LEU A 139 -3.80 1.58 -5.88
CA LEU A 139 -3.38 0.34 -6.54
C LEU A 139 -4.46 -0.30 -7.40
N GLY A 140 -5.73 0.05 -7.22
CA GLY A 140 -6.86 -0.70 -7.75
C GLY A 140 -7.03 -2.03 -7.02
N LEU A 141 -6.81 -2.06 -5.72
CA LEU A 141 -7.02 -3.21 -4.85
C LEU A 141 -8.22 -2.98 -3.95
N ASP A 142 -9.15 -3.92 -3.97
CA ASP A 142 -10.22 -4.03 -2.97
C ASP A 142 -10.59 -5.51 -2.83
N ASN A 143 -10.20 -6.10 -1.70
CA ASN A 143 -10.45 -7.50 -1.36
C ASN A 143 -11.41 -7.63 -0.16
N ALA A 144 -12.38 -6.71 -0.02
CA ALA A 144 -13.43 -6.79 1.00
C ALA A 144 -14.03 -8.19 1.06
N LEU A 145 -14.30 -8.68 2.27
CA LEU A 145 -15.09 -9.89 2.46
C LEU A 145 -16.58 -9.55 2.33
N ASP A 146 -17.35 -10.36 1.61
CA ASP A 146 -18.81 -10.32 1.56
C ASP A 146 -19.33 -11.53 2.34
N GLY A 147 -19.97 -11.29 3.48
CA GLY A 147 -20.37 -12.34 4.41
C GLY A 147 -20.79 -11.83 5.77
N VAL A 148 -20.27 -12.43 6.83
CA VAL A 148 -20.57 -12.08 8.22
C VAL A 148 -19.27 -11.87 9.00
N ARG A 149 -19.25 -10.77 9.76
CA ARG A 149 -18.23 -10.44 10.75
C ARG A 149 -18.88 -10.27 12.10
N ILE A 150 -18.28 -10.85 13.14
CA ILE A 150 -18.68 -10.68 14.53
C ILE A 150 -17.45 -10.27 15.32
N ALA A 151 -17.59 -9.28 16.19
CA ALA A 151 -16.56 -8.91 17.15
C ALA A 151 -17.17 -8.71 18.53
N THR A 152 -16.45 -9.17 19.54
CA THR A 152 -16.87 -8.97 20.93
C THR A 152 -15.70 -8.48 21.77
N ARG A 153 -16.00 -7.61 22.73
CA ARG A 153 -15.01 -7.09 23.67
C ARG A 153 -15.58 -7.16 25.09
N TRP A 154 -14.88 -7.89 25.94
CA TRP A 154 -15.26 -8.04 27.35
C TRP A 154 -14.47 -7.11 28.27
N LYS A 155 -15.09 -6.78 29.41
CA LYS A 155 -14.47 -5.90 30.42
C LYS A 155 -13.17 -6.48 31.03
N ASN A 156 -12.99 -7.79 30.99
CA ASN A 156 -11.77 -8.47 31.46
C ASN A 156 -10.57 -8.34 30.48
N GLY A 157 -10.74 -7.62 29.36
CA GLY A 157 -9.68 -7.41 28.37
C GLY A 157 -9.60 -8.46 27.28
N LEU A 158 -10.50 -9.45 27.24
CA LEU A 158 -10.61 -10.41 26.15
C LEU A 158 -11.37 -9.79 24.97
N GLN A 159 -10.85 -9.93 23.77
CA GLN A 159 -11.49 -9.57 22.50
C GLN A 159 -11.50 -10.80 21.59
N ILE A 160 -12.63 -11.06 20.95
CA ILE A 160 -12.77 -12.14 19.96
C ILE A 160 -13.39 -11.56 18.70
N LYS A 161 -12.88 -11.96 17.54
CA LYS A 161 -13.41 -11.64 16.22
C LYS A 161 -13.59 -12.91 15.42
N GLY A 162 -14.68 -12.99 14.68
CA GLY A 162 -14.97 -14.09 13.75
C GLY A 162 -15.36 -13.52 12.39
N VAL A 163 -14.90 -14.16 11.31
CA VAL A 163 -15.24 -13.80 9.94
C VAL A 163 -15.59 -15.03 9.12
N LEU A 164 -16.56 -14.88 8.24
CA LEU A 164 -16.94 -15.85 7.23
C LEU A 164 -17.40 -15.11 5.98
N GLY A 165 -16.81 -15.36 4.83
CA GLY A 165 -17.22 -14.70 3.59
C GLY A 165 -16.40 -15.10 2.39
N LYS A 166 -16.76 -14.55 1.24
CA LYS A 166 -15.98 -14.59 -0.01
C LYS A 166 -15.34 -13.25 -0.26
N GLN A 167 -14.12 -13.24 -0.79
CA GLN A 167 -13.47 -11.97 -1.13
C GLN A 167 -14.09 -11.37 -2.39
N ARG A 168 -14.26 -10.06 -2.37
CA ARG A 168 -14.55 -9.29 -3.57
C ARG A 168 -13.41 -9.44 -4.58
N ARG A 169 -13.78 -9.66 -5.85
CA ARG A 169 -12.89 -9.61 -7.00
C ARG A 169 -13.55 -8.73 -8.06
N TYR A 170 -13.14 -7.45 -8.13
CA TYR A 170 -13.74 -6.42 -9.00
C TYR A 170 -15.25 -6.22 -8.73
N PHE A 171 -16.13 -6.58 -9.65
CA PHE A 171 -17.59 -6.53 -9.47
C PHE A 171 -18.21 -7.89 -9.16
N SER A 172 -17.40 -8.93 -8.96
CA SER A 172 -17.81 -10.29 -8.61
C SER A 172 -17.21 -10.73 -7.27
N LEU A 173 -17.49 -11.97 -6.88
CA LEU A 173 -16.87 -12.62 -5.73
C LEU A 173 -15.87 -13.67 -6.21
N GLY A 174 -14.76 -13.80 -5.50
CA GLY A 174 -13.81 -14.89 -5.66
C GLY A 174 -14.44 -16.24 -5.34
N GLU A 175 -13.86 -17.33 -5.83
CA GLU A 175 -14.41 -18.68 -5.64
C GLU A 175 -14.29 -19.16 -4.19
N GLY A 176 -13.18 -18.85 -3.54
CA GLY A 176 -12.84 -19.39 -2.22
C GLY A 176 -13.62 -18.76 -1.08
N ILE A 177 -14.01 -19.59 -0.12
CA ILE A 177 -14.61 -19.15 1.15
C ILE A 177 -13.51 -18.98 2.18
N VAL A 178 -13.44 -17.79 2.79
CA VAL A 178 -12.51 -17.46 3.88
C VAL A 178 -13.25 -17.51 5.21
N ARG A 179 -12.66 -18.20 6.18
CA ARG A 179 -13.15 -18.33 7.55
C ARG A 179 -12.04 -17.99 8.50
N GLY A 180 -12.33 -17.20 9.54
CA GLY A 180 -11.30 -16.79 10.48
C GLY A 180 -11.84 -16.58 11.89
N LEU A 181 -10.99 -16.83 12.86
CA LEU A 181 -11.19 -16.53 14.28
C LEU A 181 -9.93 -15.87 14.81
N ASP A 182 -10.09 -14.81 15.57
CA ASP A 182 -9.03 -14.07 16.24
C ASP A 182 -9.39 -13.81 17.69
N ALA A 183 -8.44 -14.01 18.59
CA ALA A 183 -8.59 -13.73 20.01
C ALA A 183 -7.39 -12.97 20.54
N GLU A 184 -7.63 -11.90 21.29
CA GLU A 184 -6.60 -11.13 21.99
C GLU A 184 -6.99 -10.97 23.46
N TYR A 185 -6.01 -11.12 24.34
CA TYR A 185 -6.17 -10.97 25.77
C TYR A 185 -5.16 -10.00 26.35
N ASN A 186 -5.65 -8.96 27.01
CA ASN A 186 -4.83 -8.03 27.77
C ASN A 186 -4.38 -8.70 29.06
N LEU A 187 -3.07 -8.95 29.18
CA LEU A 187 -2.51 -9.60 30.35
C LEU A 187 -2.62 -8.69 31.59
N PRO A 188 -3.13 -9.18 32.74
CA PRO A 188 -3.37 -8.35 33.92
C PRO A 188 -2.08 -8.06 34.72
N TRP A 189 -0.96 -7.80 34.03
CA TRP A 189 0.31 -7.54 34.68
C TRP A 189 0.43 -6.09 35.16
N LYS A 190 0.72 -5.90 36.43
CA LYS A 190 0.87 -4.56 37.02
C LYS A 190 2.19 -3.87 36.60
N ALA A 191 3.24 -4.63 36.32
CA ALA A 191 4.59 -4.11 36.03
C ALA A 191 4.82 -3.75 34.57
N CYS A 192 3.99 -4.22 33.65
CA CYS A 192 4.09 -4.00 32.22
C CYS A 192 2.74 -4.21 31.54
N ALA A 193 2.51 -3.53 30.42
CA ALA A 193 1.37 -3.80 29.55
C ALA A 193 1.73 -4.96 28.62
N GLY A 194 0.90 -5.99 28.60
CA GLY A 194 1.09 -7.16 27.76
C GLY A 194 -0.21 -7.53 27.04
N VAL A 195 -0.08 -7.98 25.78
CA VAL A 195 -1.19 -8.55 25.01
C VAL A 195 -0.71 -9.88 24.41
N LEU A 196 -1.48 -10.92 24.62
CA LEU A 196 -1.31 -12.20 23.95
C LEU A 196 -2.44 -12.37 22.93
N GLY A 197 -2.12 -12.73 21.70
CA GLY A 197 -3.10 -12.93 20.64
C GLY A 197 -2.86 -14.24 19.89
N GLY A 198 -3.96 -14.83 19.41
CA GLY A 198 -3.93 -16.02 18.56
C GLY A 198 -4.98 -15.90 17.47
N SER A 199 -4.66 -16.32 16.26
CA SER A 199 -5.58 -16.33 15.13
C SER A 199 -5.55 -17.68 14.42
N PHE A 200 -6.68 -18.01 13.84
CA PHE A 200 -6.85 -19.13 12.91
C PHE A 200 -7.60 -18.62 11.68
N VAL A 201 -7.11 -18.93 10.49
CA VAL A 201 -7.77 -18.63 9.21
C VAL A 201 -7.73 -19.86 8.33
N SER A 202 -8.82 -20.14 7.64
CA SER A 202 -8.83 -21.16 6.61
C SER A 202 -9.52 -20.66 5.35
N LYS A 203 -9.05 -21.13 4.19
CA LYS A 203 -9.75 -20.99 2.92
C LYS A 203 -10.28 -22.34 2.48
N TYR A 204 -11.44 -22.35 1.83
CA TYR A 204 -12.00 -23.50 1.15
C TYR A 204 -12.18 -23.17 -0.32
N GLN A 205 -11.52 -23.91 -1.20
CA GLN A 205 -11.67 -23.85 -2.64
C GLN A 205 -11.60 -25.27 -3.20
N PRO A 206 -12.70 -25.81 -3.75
CA PRO A 206 -12.66 -27.10 -4.43
C PRO A 206 -11.63 -27.08 -5.56
N ALA A 207 -10.95 -28.19 -5.75
CA ALA A 207 -10.02 -28.33 -6.84
C ALA A 207 -10.14 -29.75 -7.43
N ASN A 208 -10.27 -29.80 -8.74
CA ASN A 208 -10.25 -31.02 -9.52
C ASN A 208 -9.12 -30.90 -10.54
N ASP A 209 -7.89 -31.07 -10.06
CA ASP A 209 -6.73 -31.12 -10.94
C ASP A 209 -6.37 -32.60 -11.17
N PRO A 210 -6.21 -33.04 -12.42
CA PRO A 210 -5.91 -34.45 -12.71
C PRO A 210 -4.49 -34.86 -12.36
N GLU A 211 -3.55 -33.90 -12.25
CA GLU A 211 -2.13 -34.17 -12.06
C GLU A 211 -1.65 -33.82 -10.64
N LEU A 212 -2.30 -32.85 -9.98
CA LEU A 212 -1.92 -32.32 -8.69
C LEU A 212 -2.98 -32.62 -7.63
N ASN A 213 -2.57 -33.16 -6.50
CA ASN A 213 -3.45 -33.36 -5.34
C ASN A 213 -3.57 -32.05 -4.56
N LEU A 214 -4.43 -31.13 -5.04
CA LEU A 214 -4.61 -29.82 -4.44
C LEU A 214 -5.54 -29.87 -3.23
N PRO A 215 -5.11 -29.38 -2.03
CA PRO A 215 -5.95 -29.41 -0.84
C PRO A 215 -7.14 -28.45 -0.98
N ALA A 216 -8.36 -28.95 -0.81
CA ALA A 216 -9.57 -28.13 -0.85
C ALA A 216 -9.63 -27.14 0.33
N ASN A 217 -9.12 -27.53 1.51
CA ASN A 217 -9.00 -26.66 2.68
C ASN A 217 -7.53 -26.40 2.98
N VAL A 218 -7.17 -25.12 3.13
CA VAL A 218 -5.85 -24.68 3.60
C VAL A 218 -6.05 -23.85 4.84
N ALA A 219 -5.35 -24.20 5.91
CA ALA A 219 -5.40 -23.52 7.19
C ALA A 219 -4.10 -22.78 7.49
N ALA A 220 -4.21 -21.67 8.21
CA ALA A 220 -3.09 -20.93 8.78
C ALA A 220 -3.40 -20.57 10.24
N GLY A 221 -2.35 -20.56 11.09
CA GLY A 221 -2.41 -20.14 12.49
C GLY A 221 -1.40 -19.04 12.76
N ALA A 222 -1.72 -18.13 13.67
CA ALA A 222 -0.82 -17.07 14.13
C ALA A 222 -0.80 -16.97 15.64
N LEU A 223 0.38 -16.64 16.20
CA LEU A 223 0.57 -16.28 17.61
C LEU A 223 1.22 -14.90 17.68
N ARG A 224 0.72 -14.04 18.56
CA ARG A 224 1.20 -12.68 18.78
C ARG A 224 1.50 -12.43 20.24
N PHE A 225 2.59 -11.69 20.45
CA PHE A 225 2.96 -11.22 21.77
C PHE A 225 3.41 -9.77 21.69
N ASN A 226 2.70 -8.89 22.40
CA ASN A 226 3.04 -7.48 22.50
C ASN A 226 3.33 -7.17 23.97
N LEU A 227 4.48 -6.56 24.24
CA LEU A 227 4.92 -6.20 25.57
C LEU A 227 5.40 -4.75 25.59
N ALA A 228 4.95 -3.96 26.57
CA ALA A 228 5.46 -2.62 26.82
C ALA A 228 5.81 -2.43 28.29
N LYS A 229 7.06 -2.02 28.57
CA LYS A 229 7.57 -1.73 29.92
C LYS A 229 8.44 -0.50 29.91
N GLY A 230 7.98 0.55 30.58
CA GLY A 230 8.71 1.81 30.67
C GLY A 230 8.99 2.42 29.28
N LYS A 231 10.25 2.42 28.87
CA LYS A 231 10.73 3.00 27.60
C LYS A 231 10.81 1.98 26.46
N TRP A 232 10.56 0.70 26.74
CA TRP A 232 10.71 -0.40 25.82
C TRP A 232 9.36 -0.97 25.40
N SER A 233 9.24 -1.33 24.12
CA SER A 233 8.15 -2.18 23.64
C SER A 233 8.68 -3.22 22.65
N LEU A 234 8.13 -4.42 22.75
CA LEU A 234 8.38 -5.55 21.86
C LEU A 234 7.07 -5.99 21.25
N ASN A 235 7.00 -6.09 19.91
CA ASN A 235 5.88 -6.66 19.18
C ASN A 235 6.43 -7.81 18.35
N SER A 236 5.84 -9.00 18.48
CA SER A 236 6.28 -10.19 17.76
C SER A 236 5.08 -10.98 17.29
N GLU A 237 5.12 -11.44 16.06
CA GLU A 237 4.07 -12.28 15.45
C GLU A 237 4.72 -13.37 14.62
N TYR A 238 4.28 -14.62 14.85
CA TYR A 238 4.65 -15.80 14.08
C TYR A 238 3.41 -16.39 13.42
N VAL A 239 3.52 -16.74 12.14
CA VAL A 239 2.45 -17.36 11.36
C VAL A 239 2.96 -18.65 10.74
N TYR A 240 2.14 -19.69 10.82
CA TYR A 240 2.31 -20.94 10.10
C TYR A 240 1.11 -21.17 9.18
N LYS A 241 1.35 -21.53 7.93
CA LYS A 241 0.35 -21.86 6.91
C LYS A 241 0.61 -23.29 6.43
N ALA A 242 -0.42 -24.14 6.37
CA ALA A 242 -0.35 -25.44 5.73
C ALA A 242 0.05 -25.29 4.25
N ASN A 243 0.50 -26.37 3.63
CA ASN A 243 0.84 -26.37 2.21
C ASN A 243 -0.34 -25.89 1.36
N ASP A 244 -0.04 -25.00 0.44
CA ASP A 244 -0.99 -24.35 -0.46
C ASP A 244 -0.38 -24.23 -1.86
N PRO A 245 -0.34 -25.34 -2.62
CA PRO A 245 0.13 -25.31 -3.99
C PRO A 245 -0.73 -24.32 -4.82
N SER A 246 -0.08 -23.34 -5.43
CA SER A 246 -0.73 -22.25 -6.14
C SER A 246 0.16 -21.70 -7.25
N PHE A 247 -0.39 -20.90 -8.12
CA PHE A 247 0.37 -20.22 -9.18
C PHE A 247 1.59 -19.47 -8.65
N ASP A 248 1.46 -18.75 -7.52
CA ASP A 248 2.54 -17.94 -6.97
C ASP A 248 3.78 -18.73 -6.56
N ASN A 249 3.60 -19.98 -6.09
CA ASN A 249 4.69 -20.81 -5.61
C ASN A 249 5.02 -21.99 -6.55
N ALA A 250 4.62 -21.89 -7.82
CA ALA A 250 4.82 -22.95 -8.82
C ALA A 250 4.28 -24.32 -8.36
N TYR A 251 3.16 -24.33 -7.64
CA TYR A 251 2.47 -25.57 -7.18
C TYR A 251 3.34 -26.51 -6.34
N ILE A 252 4.24 -25.99 -5.52
CA ILE A 252 4.99 -26.79 -4.54
C ILE A 252 4.15 -27.06 -3.28
N TYR A 253 4.38 -28.20 -2.61
CA TYR A 253 3.66 -28.65 -1.41
C TYR A 253 4.32 -28.18 -0.09
N ARG A 254 5.12 -27.13 -0.16
CA ARG A 254 5.79 -26.57 1.00
C ARG A 254 4.81 -25.81 1.91
N PRO A 255 4.83 -26.04 3.26
CA PRO A 255 4.12 -25.17 4.18
C PRO A 255 4.74 -23.76 4.20
N GLY A 256 3.95 -22.77 4.61
CA GLY A 256 4.38 -21.38 4.73
C GLY A 256 4.71 -21.02 6.19
N GLN A 257 5.69 -20.11 6.38
CA GLN A 257 6.06 -19.57 7.68
C GLN A 257 6.43 -18.10 7.58
N ALA A 258 6.00 -17.29 8.55
CA ALA A 258 6.44 -15.92 8.67
C ALA A 258 6.71 -15.55 10.13
N LEU A 259 7.78 -14.83 10.37
CA LEU A 259 8.10 -14.21 11.65
C LEU A 259 8.38 -12.72 11.43
N ARG A 260 7.77 -11.87 12.24
CA ARG A 260 8.12 -10.46 12.35
C ARG A 260 8.24 -10.07 13.80
N SER A 261 9.35 -9.43 14.16
CA SER A 261 9.59 -8.90 15.51
C SER A 261 10.07 -7.46 15.42
N THR A 262 9.55 -6.59 16.27
CA THR A 262 9.93 -5.18 16.35
C THR A 262 10.18 -4.80 17.80
N LEU A 263 11.40 -4.37 18.09
CA LEU A 263 11.81 -3.82 19.40
C LEU A 263 11.93 -2.30 19.28
N THR A 264 11.26 -1.57 20.16
CA THR A 264 11.32 -0.10 20.19
C THR A 264 11.79 0.38 21.56
N TYR A 265 12.72 1.33 21.55
CA TYR A 265 13.10 2.12 22.70
C TYR A 265 12.75 3.58 22.47
N ARG A 266 12.00 4.21 23.37
CA ARG A 266 11.54 5.60 23.22
C ARG A 266 11.70 6.41 24.48
N THR A 267 12.30 7.60 24.32
CA THR A 267 12.38 8.63 25.37
C THR A 267 12.05 10.00 24.77
N LYS A 268 12.00 11.05 25.59
CA LYS A 268 11.80 12.42 25.11
C LYS A 268 12.91 12.82 24.14
N GLY A 269 12.55 13.06 22.89
CA GLY A 269 13.47 13.49 21.83
C GLY A 269 14.42 12.42 21.29
N PHE A 270 14.22 11.13 21.64
CA PHE A 270 15.01 10.03 21.08
C PHE A 270 14.18 8.76 20.98
N SER A 271 14.24 8.10 19.83
CA SER A 271 13.67 6.77 19.63
C SER A 271 14.57 5.93 18.74
N VAL A 272 14.62 4.62 19.04
CA VAL A 272 15.21 3.59 18.20
C VAL A 272 14.18 2.49 18.03
N GLN A 273 14.00 2.04 16.81
CA GLN A 273 13.20 0.87 16.47
C GLN A 273 14.06 -0.08 15.65
N ALA A 274 14.08 -1.35 16.01
CA ALA A 274 14.73 -2.41 15.26
C ALA A 274 13.68 -3.48 14.93
N SER A 275 13.56 -3.82 13.64
CA SER A 275 12.64 -4.83 13.15
C SER A 275 13.40 -5.93 12.42
N ALA A 276 12.98 -7.18 12.61
CA ALA A 276 13.45 -8.33 11.87
C ALA A 276 12.25 -9.07 11.27
N LYS A 277 12.44 -9.61 10.07
CA LYS A 277 11.41 -10.35 9.34
C LYS A 277 12.02 -11.53 8.60
N ARG A 278 11.29 -12.66 8.61
CA ARG A 278 11.53 -13.81 7.74
C ARG A 278 10.20 -14.31 7.19
N ILE A 279 10.15 -14.55 5.91
CA ILE A 279 8.99 -15.06 5.17
C ILE A 279 9.48 -16.25 4.34
N ASP A 280 8.74 -17.35 4.40
CA ASP A 280 9.00 -18.56 3.65
C ASP A 280 7.67 -19.11 3.12
N ASN A 281 7.46 -19.09 1.79
CA ASN A 281 6.28 -19.60 1.09
C ASN A 281 4.93 -19.13 1.65
N MET A 282 4.76 -17.82 1.83
CA MET A 282 3.59 -17.22 2.48
C MET A 282 2.55 -16.62 1.52
N SER A 283 2.58 -16.94 0.22
CA SER A 283 1.43 -16.62 -0.63
C SER A 283 0.18 -17.32 -0.10
N PHE A 284 -0.88 -16.54 0.17
CA PHE A 284 -2.15 -17.05 0.66
C PHE A 284 -3.29 -16.30 0.02
N ARG A 285 -3.93 -16.94 -0.98
CA ARG A 285 -5.06 -16.38 -1.75
C ARG A 285 -6.30 -17.24 -1.57
N SER A 286 -7.48 -16.63 -1.64
CA SER A 286 -8.72 -17.40 -1.64
C SER A 286 -8.96 -18.14 -2.96
N ASP A 287 -8.31 -17.71 -4.05
CA ASP A 287 -8.26 -18.39 -5.34
C ASP A 287 -6.80 -18.67 -5.71
N ARG A 288 -6.41 -19.95 -5.82
CA ARG A 288 -5.03 -20.39 -6.08
C ARG A 288 -4.53 -20.10 -7.49
N SER A 289 -5.44 -19.84 -8.43
CA SER A 289 -5.13 -19.47 -9.81
C SER A 289 -5.04 -17.96 -10.02
N ALA A 290 -5.42 -17.16 -9.02
CA ALA A 290 -5.37 -15.71 -9.10
C ALA A 290 -3.93 -15.21 -9.20
N GLN A 291 -3.75 -14.13 -9.94
CA GLN A 291 -2.45 -13.52 -10.23
C GLN A 291 -2.40 -12.08 -9.74
N GLN A 292 -1.24 -11.45 -9.85
CA GLN A 292 -0.98 -10.08 -9.44
C GLN A 292 -1.35 -9.86 -7.96
N PHE A 293 -2.30 -8.98 -7.64
CA PHE A 293 -2.75 -8.70 -6.28
C PHE A 293 -4.20 -9.12 -6.00
N ASP A 294 -4.79 -9.94 -6.90
CA ASP A 294 -6.16 -10.41 -6.74
C ASP A 294 -6.29 -11.36 -5.54
N VAL A 295 -7.33 -11.14 -4.73
CA VAL A 295 -7.83 -11.99 -3.66
C VAL A 295 -6.79 -12.56 -2.68
N PHE A 296 -5.76 -11.79 -2.35
CA PHE A 296 -4.90 -12.12 -1.21
C PHE A 296 -5.70 -12.13 0.08
N VAL A 297 -5.57 -13.21 0.86
CA VAL A 297 -6.14 -13.33 2.20
C VAL A 297 -5.24 -12.61 3.21
N ASN A 298 -3.94 -12.72 3.05
CA ASN A 298 -2.93 -12.14 3.93
C ASN A 298 -2.26 -10.90 3.32
N PHE A 299 -1.54 -10.19 4.19
CA PHE A 299 -0.70 -9.06 3.84
C PHE A 299 0.65 -9.20 4.54
N LEU A 300 1.73 -9.11 3.80
CA LEU A 300 3.08 -9.24 4.33
C LEU A 300 3.75 -7.87 4.38
N PRO A 301 3.80 -7.21 5.57
CA PRO A 301 4.30 -5.84 5.64
C PRO A 301 5.76 -5.76 5.20
N PRO A 302 6.15 -4.79 4.36
CA PRO A 302 7.54 -4.57 4.02
C PRO A 302 8.34 -4.16 5.27
N THR A 303 9.62 -4.51 5.27
CA THR A 303 10.58 -4.07 6.28
C THR A 303 11.52 -3.06 5.64
N SER A 304 10.95 -1.94 5.20
CA SER A 304 11.65 -0.82 4.57
C SER A 304 10.80 0.43 4.64
N LYS A 305 11.43 1.60 4.65
CA LYS A 305 10.74 2.89 4.57
C LYS A 305 10.14 3.07 3.18
N LEU A 306 8.85 3.46 3.13
CA LEU A 306 8.22 3.88 1.88
C LEU A 306 8.69 5.29 1.52
N HIS A 307 9.31 5.44 0.34
CA HIS A 307 9.70 6.74 -0.19
C HIS A 307 8.55 7.38 -0.95
N THR A 308 8.24 8.64 -0.63
CA THR A 308 7.15 9.41 -1.24
C THR A 308 7.64 10.49 -2.21
N TYR A 309 8.92 10.80 -2.20
CA TYR A 309 9.54 11.74 -3.15
C TYR A 309 9.73 11.09 -4.52
N ALA A 310 9.48 11.84 -5.58
CA ALA A 310 9.34 11.33 -6.94
C ALA A 310 10.50 10.45 -7.41
N LEU A 311 11.75 10.87 -7.20
CA LEU A 311 12.92 10.13 -7.70
C LEU A 311 13.25 8.89 -6.86
N PRO A 312 13.35 8.94 -5.51
CA PRO A 312 13.53 7.73 -4.71
C PRO A 312 12.37 6.72 -4.84
N ALA A 313 11.14 7.19 -5.03
CA ALA A 313 9.97 6.34 -5.21
C ALA A 313 9.95 5.53 -6.52
N LEU A 314 10.86 5.82 -7.45
CA LEU A 314 11.06 5.01 -8.67
C LEU A 314 11.68 3.63 -8.39
N PHE A 315 12.21 3.41 -7.18
CA PHE A 315 12.88 2.18 -6.75
C PHE A 315 12.17 1.60 -5.51
N PRO A 316 10.88 1.24 -5.62
CA PRO A 316 10.10 0.77 -4.48
C PRO A 316 10.44 -0.67 -4.13
N TYR A 317 10.44 -0.97 -2.84
CA TYR A 317 10.60 -2.34 -2.37
C TYR A 317 9.24 -3.02 -2.24
N ALA A 318 9.13 -4.23 -2.80
CA ALA A 318 8.00 -5.14 -2.64
C ALA A 318 8.43 -6.40 -1.90
N THR A 319 7.65 -6.79 -0.88
CA THR A 319 7.89 -8.03 -0.12
C THR A 319 7.85 -9.25 -1.03
N GLN A 320 8.87 -10.12 -0.93
CA GLN A 320 8.96 -11.35 -1.70
C GLN A 320 8.21 -12.47 -0.95
N ILE A 321 6.97 -12.74 -1.37
CA ILE A 321 6.03 -13.63 -0.68
C ILE A 321 6.48 -15.09 -0.61
N ASN A 322 7.35 -15.53 -1.54
CA ASN A 322 7.85 -16.89 -1.64
C ASN A 322 9.19 -17.10 -0.94
N GLY A 323 9.78 -16.05 -0.39
CA GLY A 323 10.99 -16.18 0.43
C GLY A 323 11.79 -14.90 0.53
N GLU A 324 11.85 -14.35 1.74
CA GLU A 324 12.78 -13.28 2.09
C GLU A 324 13.11 -13.28 3.56
N GLN A 325 14.27 -12.75 3.88
CA GLN A 325 14.62 -12.33 5.23
C GLN A 325 15.25 -10.96 5.19
N GLY A 326 15.08 -10.21 6.28
CA GLY A 326 15.62 -8.87 6.34
C GLY A 326 15.31 -8.17 7.65
N GLY A 327 15.68 -6.91 7.70
CA GLY A 327 15.46 -6.07 8.86
C GLY A 327 15.51 -4.60 8.56
N GLU A 328 15.15 -3.83 9.56
CA GLU A 328 15.09 -2.37 9.50
C GLU A 328 15.48 -1.79 10.84
N ILE A 329 16.25 -0.71 10.82
CA ILE A 329 16.58 0.08 12.01
C ILE A 329 16.23 1.53 11.74
N ASP A 330 15.38 2.10 12.59
CA ASP A 330 15.03 3.51 12.60
C ASP A 330 15.56 4.18 13.85
N VAL A 331 16.26 5.30 13.68
CA VAL A 331 16.75 6.12 14.78
C VAL A 331 16.29 7.56 14.56
N VAL A 332 15.56 8.13 15.52
CA VAL A 332 15.16 9.53 15.48
C VAL A 332 15.69 10.24 16.70
N LYS A 333 16.42 11.36 16.46
CA LYS A 333 16.96 12.22 17.50
C LYS A 333 16.54 13.67 17.26
N ALA A 334 15.83 14.24 18.23
CA ALA A 334 15.56 15.66 18.29
C ALA A 334 16.62 16.36 19.18
N PHE A 335 17.40 17.23 18.58
CA PHE A 335 18.35 18.11 19.28
C PHE A 335 17.60 19.36 19.74
N SER A 336 17.64 19.65 21.05
CA SER A 336 16.93 20.78 21.65
C SER A 336 17.49 22.13 21.19
N LYS A 337 16.65 23.15 21.30
CA LYS A 337 17.11 24.54 21.16
C LYS A 337 18.26 24.84 22.14
N GLY A 338 19.25 25.59 21.71
CA GLY A 338 20.44 25.93 22.50
C GLY A 338 21.53 24.87 22.50
N SER A 339 21.29 23.65 22.02
CA SER A 339 22.33 22.63 21.86
C SER A 339 23.21 22.93 20.63
N TRP A 340 24.44 22.39 20.62
CA TRP A 340 25.41 22.61 19.54
C TRP A 340 24.84 22.28 18.15
N LEU A 341 24.20 21.13 17.97
CA LEU A 341 23.57 20.75 16.70
C LEU A 341 22.18 21.38 16.51
N GLY A 342 21.41 21.57 17.58
CA GLY A 342 20.08 22.15 17.51
C GLY A 342 20.06 23.65 17.19
N GLY A 343 21.08 24.40 17.62
CA GLY A 343 21.14 25.84 17.43
C GLY A 343 19.91 26.55 18.02
N LYS A 344 19.54 27.72 17.46
CA LYS A 344 18.44 28.56 18.00
C LYS A 344 17.06 27.92 17.95
N THR A 345 16.80 26.97 17.05
CA THR A 345 15.46 26.47 16.76
C THR A 345 15.26 24.97 16.96
N GLY A 346 16.35 24.23 17.19
CA GLY A 346 16.37 22.78 17.26
C GLY A 346 16.63 22.15 15.88
N LEU A 347 16.97 20.86 15.87
CA LEU A 347 17.20 20.03 14.69
C LEU A 347 16.66 18.62 14.99
N THR A 348 15.93 18.01 14.07
CA THR A 348 15.60 16.58 14.12
C THR A 348 16.38 15.86 13.06
N VAL A 349 17.06 14.78 13.45
CA VAL A 349 17.75 13.87 12.56
C VAL A 349 17.08 12.52 12.66
N ALA A 350 16.72 11.94 11.50
CA ALA A 350 16.22 10.58 11.40
C ALA A 350 17.15 9.77 10.49
N LEU A 351 17.57 8.60 10.96
CA LEU A 351 18.33 7.61 10.21
C LEU A 351 17.46 6.38 10.05
N ASN A 352 17.34 5.89 8.82
CA ASN A 352 16.75 4.61 8.52
C ASN A 352 17.76 3.74 7.77
N ALA A 353 17.85 2.47 8.13
CA ALA A 353 18.63 1.47 7.43
C ALA A 353 17.81 0.19 7.33
N SER A 354 17.55 -0.29 6.12
CA SER A 354 16.81 -1.51 5.87
C SER A 354 17.53 -2.40 4.86
N TRP A 355 17.28 -3.71 4.95
CA TRP A 355 17.79 -4.68 4.00
C TRP A 355 16.83 -5.85 3.85
N ALA A 356 16.82 -6.47 2.69
CA ALA A 356 16.15 -7.72 2.39
C ALA A 356 16.97 -8.55 1.40
N GLU A 357 16.96 -9.86 1.61
CA GLU A 357 17.67 -10.85 0.81
C GLU A 357 16.84 -12.14 0.69
N SER A 358 17.23 -13.02 -0.23
CA SER A 358 16.61 -14.33 -0.39
C SER A 358 16.76 -15.18 0.88
N LEU A 359 16.01 -16.27 0.96
CA LEU A 359 16.31 -17.36 1.89
C LEU A 359 17.44 -18.22 1.32
N GLN A 360 18.20 -18.84 2.22
CA GLN A 360 19.01 -19.99 1.83
C GLN A 360 18.06 -21.13 1.40
N LYS A 361 18.23 -21.62 0.18
CA LYS A 361 17.43 -22.71 -0.40
C LYS A 361 18.35 -23.79 -0.95
N SER A 362 17.99 -25.04 -0.70
CA SER A 362 18.66 -26.20 -1.25
C SER A 362 17.65 -27.21 -1.81
N PRO A 363 18.02 -28.05 -2.80
CA PRO A 363 17.15 -29.05 -3.37
C PRO A 363 16.62 -30.02 -2.30
N VAL A 364 15.37 -30.48 -2.48
CA VAL A 364 14.74 -31.48 -1.59
C VAL A 364 15.39 -32.87 -1.71
N ALA A 365 15.91 -33.18 -2.92
CA ALA A 365 16.66 -34.40 -3.23
C ALA A 365 17.64 -34.14 -4.39
N THR A 366 18.63 -35.03 -4.51
CA THR A 366 19.62 -34.96 -5.62
C THR A 366 18.92 -35.06 -6.97
N GLY A 367 19.21 -34.13 -7.89
CA GLY A 367 18.63 -34.06 -9.23
C GLY A 367 17.23 -33.43 -9.30
N VAL A 368 16.64 -33.00 -8.19
CA VAL A 368 15.36 -32.27 -8.17
C VAL A 368 15.66 -30.77 -8.12
N PRO A 369 15.25 -29.97 -9.11
CA PRO A 369 15.43 -28.52 -9.08
C PRO A 369 14.71 -27.85 -7.89
N ILE A 370 15.26 -26.75 -7.39
CA ILE A 370 14.59 -25.88 -6.42
C ILE A 370 13.29 -25.36 -7.03
N GLY A 371 12.17 -25.53 -6.32
CA GLY A 371 10.85 -25.09 -6.78
C GLY A 371 10.19 -26.02 -7.81
N ALA A 372 10.63 -27.27 -7.96
CA ALA A 372 10.01 -28.22 -8.88
C ALA A 372 8.54 -28.49 -8.51
N ILE A 373 7.66 -28.39 -9.51
CA ILE A 373 6.20 -28.61 -9.39
C ILE A 373 5.91 -29.98 -8.79
N GLY A 374 4.92 -30.07 -7.91
CA GLY A 374 4.48 -31.35 -7.32
C GLY A 374 5.42 -31.92 -6.24
N THR A 375 6.45 -31.16 -5.83
CA THR A 375 7.40 -31.55 -4.77
C THR A 375 7.27 -30.63 -3.56
N ASP A 376 8.04 -30.89 -2.49
CA ASP A 376 8.18 -29.96 -1.34
C ASP A 376 9.00 -28.69 -1.69
N GLY A 377 9.39 -28.53 -2.94
CA GLY A 377 10.03 -27.35 -3.51
C GLY A 377 11.50 -27.18 -3.12
N TYR A 378 11.82 -26.99 -1.85
CA TYR A 378 13.17 -26.76 -1.35
C TYR A 378 13.28 -26.99 0.16
N ARG A 379 14.52 -27.13 0.65
CA ARG A 379 14.86 -27.06 2.08
C ARG A 379 15.41 -25.68 2.39
N SER A 380 15.13 -25.15 3.58
CA SER A 380 15.62 -23.86 4.03
C SER A 380 15.92 -23.89 5.52
N ASN A 381 17.06 -23.33 5.92
CA ASN A 381 17.47 -23.20 7.31
C ASN A 381 17.05 -21.81 7.85
N TRP A 382 16.57 -21.77 9.09
CA TRP A 382 16.13 -20.54 9.74
C TRP A 382 17.24 -19.52 10.02
N LEU A 383 18.45 -19.98 10.29
CA LEU A 383 19.58 -19.15 10.73
C LEU A 383 20.54 -18.80 9.60
N GLU A 384 20.35 -19.38 8.41
CA GLU A 384 21.22 -19.14 7.27
C GLU A 384 20.70 -18.03 6.39
N ARG A 385 21.62 -17.22 5.88
CA ARG A 385 21.34 -16.13 4.95
C ARG A 385 21.31 -16.66 3.52
N GLY A 386 20.43 -16.10 2.72
CA GLY A 386 20.41 -16.35 1.29
C GLY A 386 21.51 -15.58 0.55
N GLU A 387 21.80 -15.99 -0.66
CA GLU A 387 22.89 -15.44 -1.48
C GLU A 387 22.48 -14.24 -2.33
N ILE A 388 21.16 -14.08 -2.59
CA ILE A 388 20.66 -13.05 -3.50
C ILE A 388 20.22 -11.83 -2.69
N PRO A 389 20.92 -10.68 -2.78
CA PRO A 389 20.44 -9.44 -2.18
C PRO A 389 19.28 -8.89 -3.00
N TYR A 390 18.16 -8.58 -2.33
CA TYR A 390 17.00 -7.96 -2.98
C TYR A 390 17.04 -6.44 -2.89
N PHE A 391 17.27 -5.95 -1.67
CA PHE A 391 17.15 -4.53 -1.39
C PHE A 391 18.04 -4.13 -0.20
N ARG A 392 18.62 -2.93 -0.29
CA ARG A 392 19.21 -2.22 0.84
C ARG A 392 18.93 -0.74 0.68
N ASP A 393 18.48 -0.12 1.75
CA ASP A 393 18.25 1.32 1.80
C ASP A 393 18.87 1.88 3.07
N VAL A 394 19.71 2.89 2.91
CA VAL A 394 20.21 3.69 4.02
C VAL A 394 19.89 5.13 3.70
N ASN A 395 19.12 5.77 4.56
CA ASN A 395 18.76 7.16 4.37
C ASN A 395 18.89 7.96 5.67
N VAL A 396 19.27 9.22 5.53
CA VAL A 396 19.35 10.16 6.64
C VAL A 396 18.60 11.44 6.29
N GLU A 397 17.74 11.88 7.20
CA GLU A 397 16.88 13.03 7.04
C GLU A 397 17.15 14.06 8.14
N PHE A 398 17.34 15.31 7.73
CA PHE A 398 17.55 16.48 8.59
C PHE A 398 16.36 17.41 8.45
N ARG A 399 15.60 17.62 9.54
CA ARG A 399 14.47 18.58 9.59
C ARG A 399 14.81 19.73 10.50
N LYS A 400 14.73 20.94 9.97
CA LYS A 400 15.02 22.18 10.72
C LYS A 400 13.95 23.24 10.51
N LYS A 401 13.52 23.87 11.61
CA LYS A 401 12.81 25.15 11.57
C LYS A 401 13.86 26.25 11.61
N PHE A 402 13.88 27.14 10.64
CA PHE A 402 14.78 28.31 10.64
C PHE A 402 14.16 29.48 11.38
N SER A 403 12.82 29.62 11.28
CA SER A 403 12.02 30.63 11.97
C SER A 403 10.59 30.11 12.22
N LYS A 404 9.70 30.96 12.75
CA LYS A 404 8.26 30.66 12.84
C LYS A 404 7.60 30.49 11.45
N LYS A 405 8.20 31.13 10.43
CA LYS A 405 7.67 31.17 9.05
C LYS A 405 8.43 30.27 8.07
N SER A 406 9.60 29.76 8.46
CA SER A 406 10.47 28.99 7.53
C SER A 406 10.89 27.67 8.14
N LYS A 407 10.78 26.61 7.37
CA LYS A 407 11.29 25.27 7.69
C LYS A 407 11.91 24.63 6.46
N GLY A 408 12.81 23.69 6.67
CA GLY A 408 13.42 22.94 5.58
C GLY A 408 13.78 21.53 6.00
N MET A 409 14.01 20.70 5.01
CA MET A 409 14.39 19.31 5.13
C MET A 409 15.46 19.00 4.08
N LEU A 410 16.38 18.13 4.44
CA LEU A 410 17.34 17.51 3.54
C LEU A 410 17.34 16.01 3.83
N THR A 411 17.16 15.19 2.80
CA THR A 411 17.28 13.73 2.91
C THR A 411 18.30 13.22 1.90
N LEU A 412 19.20 12.36 2.35
CA LEU A 412 20.18 11.67 1.52
C LEU A 412 19.89 10.18 1.55
N TYR A 413 20.05 9.51 0.39
CA TYR A 413 19.74 8.10 0.19
C TYR A 413 20.90 7.36 -0.47
N ASP A 414 21.18 6.13 -0.02
CA ASP A 414 22.01 5.14 -0.70
C ASP A 414 21.21 3.84 -0.77
N LEU A 415 20.79 3.45 -1.99
CA LEU A 415 19.97 2.27 -2.23
C LEU A 415 20.74 1.25 -3.08
N ARG A 416 20.55 -0.04 -2.77
CA ARG A 416 20.84 -1.17 -3.62
C ARG A 416 19.53 -1.82 -4.01
N TYR A 417 19.26 -1.95 -5.29
CA TYR A 417 17.98 -2.38 -5.82
C TYR A 417 18.20 -3.50 -6.84
N ASN A 418 17.76 -4.71 -6.51
CA ASN A 418 17.81 -5.82 -7.45
C ASN A 418 16.67 -5.70 -8.46
N LYS A 419 16.98 -5.15 -9.62
CA LYS A 419 16.01 -4.90 -10.69
C LYS A 419 15.37 -6.20 -11.18
N THR A 420 16.16 -7.26 -11.34
CA THR A 420 15.71 -8.56 -11.86
C THR A 420 14.61 -9.15 -10.97
N VAL A 421 14.75 -9.07 -9.65
CA VAL A 421 13.75 -9.56 -8.70
C VAL A 421 12.59 -8.58 -8.55
N LEU A 422 12.87 -7.30 -8.26
CA LEU A 422 11.87 -6.34 -7.80
C LEU A 422 11.10 -5.65 -8.93
N ASN A 423 11.71 -5.51 -10.11
CA ASN A 423 11.07 -4.88 -11.27
C ASN A 423 10.63 -5.91 -12.32
N ASP A 424 11.51 -6.87 -12.63
CA ASP A 424 11.25 -7.84 -13.69
C ASP A 424 10.48 -9.07 -13.17
N GLY A 425 10.37 -9.23 -11.83
CA GLY A 425 9.57 -10.29 -11.19
C GLY A 425 10.18 -11.70 -11.32
N VAL A 426 11.49 -11.80 -11.57
CA VAL A 426 12.16 -13.10 -11.68
C VAL A 426 12.27 -13.75 -10.32
N ALA A 427 11.77 -14.98 -10.20
CA ALA A 427 11.83 -15.75 -8.95
C ALA A 427 13.28 -16.07 -8.57
N ASP A 428 13.57 -16.08 -7.28
CA ASP A 428 14.90 -16.38 -6.74
C ASP A 428 15.38 -17.80 -7.11
N ALA A 429 14.49 -18.78 -7.25
CA ALA A 429 14.83 -20.12 -7.72
C ALA A 429 15.50 -20.11 -9.11
N VAL A 430 15.08 -19.22 -10.01
CA VAL A 430 15.69 -19.05 -11.35
C VAL A 430 17.09 -18.48 -11.21
N LEU A 431 17.29 -17.50 -10.35
CA LEU A 431 18.59 -16.86 -10.13
C LEU A 431 19.57 -17.79 -9.40
N LEU A 432 19.08 -18.60 -8.47
CA LEU A 432 19.90 -19.64 -7.80
C LEU A 432 20.38 -20.70 -8.80
N ALA A 433 19.57 -21.03 -9.81
CA ALA A 433 19.97 -21.93 -10.89
C ALA A 433 20.93 -21.26 -11.90
N ASN A 434 20.95 -19.92 -11.98
CA ASN A 434 21.74 -19.13 -12.94
C ASN A 434 22.47 -17.97 -12.21
N PRO A 435 23.50 -18.25 -11.41
CA PRO A 435 24.20 -17.24 -10.65
C PRO A 435 24.79 -16.12 -11.53
N GLY A 436 24.71 -14.87 -11.06
CA GLY A 436 25.28 -13.69 -11.75
C GLY A 436 24.39 -13.12 -12.86
N GLN A 437 23.15 -13.63 -13.04
CA GLN A 437 22.19 -13.05 -14.00
C GLN A 437 21.32 -11.96 -13.39
N ASP A 438 21.47 -11.67 -12.10
CA ASP A 438 20.76 -10.58 -11.45
C ASP A 438 21.37 -9.21 -11.75
N SER A 439 20.53 -8.18 -11.82
CA SER A 439 20.93 -6.79 -12.04
C SER A 439 20.76 -5.99 -10.75
N LEU A 440 21.85 -5.85 -9.99
CA LEU A 440 21.88 -5.06 -8.76
C LEU A 440 22.27 -3.61 -9.08
N LEU A 441 21.30 -2.70 -8.97
CA LEU A 441 21.50 -1.28 -9.19
C LEU A 441 21.99 -0.59 -7.92
N THR A 442 22.89 0.38 -8.09
CA THR A 442 23.24 1.36 -7.06
C THR A 442 22.55 2.67 -7.38
N VAL A 443 21.77 3.17 -6.43
CA VAL A 443 21.06 4.43 -6.57
C VAL A 443 21.42 5.33 -5.40
N ARG A 444 21.88 6.55 -5.70
CA ARG A 444 22.07 7.59 -4.70
C ARG A 444 21.14 8.74 -5.00
N ALA A 445 20.48 9.27 -3.99
CA ALA A 445 19.55 10.37 -4.17
C ALA A 445 19.71 11.40 -3.06
N ALA A 446 19.37 12.63 -3.40
CA ALA A 446 19.26 13.74 -2.46
C ALA A 446 17.94 14.48 -2.69
N VAL A 447 17.24 14.82 -1.63
CA VAL A 447 16.01 15.59 -1.64
C VAL A 447 16.15 16.76 -0.68
N ALA A 448 15.94 17.97 -1.19
CA ALA A 448 15.90 19.19 -0.40
C ALA A 448 14.52 19.83 -0.52
N GLU A 449 13.91 20.16 0.62
CA GLU A 449 12.63 20.88 0.69
C GLU A 449 12.79 22.14 1.54
N PHE A 450 12.22 23.24 1.09
CA PHE A 450 12.14 24.48 1.84
C PHE A 450 10.76 25.08 1.73
N GLN A 451 10.17 25.43 2.88
CA GLN A 451 8.86 26.09 2.95
C GLN A 451 8.99 27.42 3.67
N HIS A 452 8.36 28.44 3.10
CA HIS A 452 8.31 29.78 3.66
C HIS A 452 6.90 30.37 3.61
N THR A 453 6.43 30.89 4.74
CA THR A 453 5.15 31.64 4.83
C THR A 453 5.43 33.12 4.73
N LEU A 454 4.86 33.77 3.72
CA LEU A 454 4.96 35.20 3.42
C LEU A 454 4.21 36.04 4.47
N PRO A 455 4.48 37.36 4.55
CA PRO A 455 3.78 38.25 5.49
C PRO A 455 2.26 38.28 5.34
N ASN A 456 1.75 38.10 4.12
CA ASN A 456 0.33 38.04 3.77
C ASN A 456 -0.34 36.69 4.04
N GLY A 457 0.36 35.72 4.67
CA GLY A 457 -0.16 34.40 4.99
C GLY A 457 0.01 33.35 3.89
N GLN A 458 0.36 33.75 2.67
CA GLN A 458 0.65 32.82 1.57
C GLN A 458 1.87 31.96 1.88
N THR A 459 1.90 30.73 1.33
CA THR A 459 3.01 29.81 1.55
C THR A 459 3.63 29.37 0.23
N LEU A 460 4.96 29.44 0.17
CA LEU A 460 5.76 28.91 -0.92
C LEU A 460 6.52 27.67 -0.42
N ARG A 461 6.45 26.59 -1.18
CA ARG A 461 7.23 25.36 -0.98
C ARG A 461 8.07 25.11 -2.22
N TYR A 462 9.34 24.93 -2.00
CA TYR A 462 10.33 24.56 -3.01
C TYR A 462 10.82 23.16 -2.71
N GLU A 463 10.95 22.32 -3.73
CA GLU A 463 11.51 20.99 -3.62
C GLU A 463 12.49 20.77 -4.77
N ALA A 464 13.67 20.28 -4.45
CA ALA A 464 14.69 19.88 -5.41
C ALA A 464 15.10 18.44 -5.12
N GLN A 465 15.16 17.60 -6.14
CA GLN A 465 15.60 16.23 -6.04
C GLN A 465 16.67 15.95 -7.09
N TRP A 466 17.58 15.08 -6.73
CA TRP A 466 18.60 14.55 -7.62
C TRP A 466 18.78 13.06 -7.33
N ASN A 467 18.96 12.26 -8.37
CA ASN A 467 19.42 10.89 -8.23
C ASN A 467 20.46 10.54 -9.28
N THR A 468 21.32 9.59 -8.94
CA THR A 468 22.15 8.85 -9.90
C THR A 468 21.84 7.37 -9.77
N ALA A 469 21.76 6.68 -10.89
CA ALA A 469 21.51 5.25 -10.95
C ALA A 469 22.34 4.63 -12.08
N ASN A 470 23.17 3.63 -11.76
CA ASN A 470 23.95 2.92 -12.77
C ASN A 470 23.03 2.02 -13.63
N GLY A 471 22.72 2.46 -14.85
CA GLY A 471 21.84 1.75 -15.77
C GLY A 471 20.34 2.05 -15.55
N PHE A 472 19.49 1.17 -16.04
CA PHE A 472 18.01 1.15 -15.97
C PHE A 472 17.34 2.50 -16.29
N ARG A 473 17.12 3.37 -15.30
CA ARG A 473 16.47 4.69 -15.49
C ARG A 473 17.47 5.83 -15.64
N GLY A 474 18.74 5.61 -15.25
CA GLY A 474 19.80 6.61 -15.27
C GLY A 474 19.62 7.74 -14.27
N ASP A 475 20.36 8.81 -14.51
CA ASP A 475 20.38 9.98 -13.65
C ASP A 475 19.23 10.94 -13.97
N ALA A 476 18.64 11.55 -12.93
CA ALA A 476 17.55 12.49 -13.09
C ALA A 476 17.61 13.62 -12.05
N VAL A 477 16.98 14.73 -12.40
CA VAL A 477 16.73 15.87 -11.51
C VAL A 477 15.25 16.19 -11.50
N MET A 478 14.75 16.73 -10.39
CA MET A 478 13.39 17.20 -10.26
C MET A 478 13.37 18.52 -9.51
N GLY A 479 12.56 19.46 -9.99
CA GLY A 479 12.23 20.69 -9.31
C GLY A 479 10.73 20.85 -9.16
N LEU A 480 10.27 21.37 -8.01
CA LEU A 480 8.88 21.73 -7.77
C LEU A 480 8.80 23.08 -7.05
N VAL A 481 7.88 23.90 -7.50
CA VAL A 481 7.45 25.12 -6.79
C VAL A 481 5.96 25.02 -6.58
N GLU A 482 5.54 25.09 -5.32
CA GLU A 482 4.13 25.09 -4.93
C GLU A 482 3.83 26.40 -4.20
N TRP A 483 2.78 27.07 -4.62
CA TRP A 483 2.31 28.32 -4.07
C TRP A 483 0.88 28.18 -3.56
N THR A 484 0.71 28.16 -2.24
CA THR A 484 -0.59 28.27 -1.59
C THR A 484 -0.96 29.76 -1.55
N VAL A 485 -1.80 30.16 -2.51
CA VAL A 485 -2.23 31.55 -2.73
C VAL A 485 -3.20 32.00 -1.65
N SER A 486 -4.05 31.07 -1.20
CA SER A 486 -5.06 31.29 -0.14
C SER A 486 -5.48 29.92 0.43
N ASP A 487 -6.32 29.93 1.46
CA ASP A 487 -6.91 28.71 2.02
C ASP A 487 -7.70 27.87 1.00
N ARG A 488 -8.06 28.50 -0.14
CA ARG A 488 -8.86 27.86 -1.21
C ARG A 488 -8.06 27.45 -2.44
N TRP A 489 -6.90 28.07 -2.69
CA TRP A 489 -6.18 27.89 -3.95
C TRP A 489 -4.72 27.56 -3.75
N THR A 490 -4.28 26.49 -4.39
CA THR A 490 -2.87 26.12 -4.52
C THR A 490 -2.52 25.87 -5.98
N VAL A 491 -1.40 26.41 -6.42
CA VAL A 491 -0.82 26.20 -7.75
C VAL A 491 0.54 25.55 -7.58
N ALA A 492 0.87 24.55 -8.40
CA ALA A 492 2.19 23.96 -8.40
C ALA A 492 2.70 23.70 -9.82
N VAL A 493 4.01 23.89 -10.00
CA VAL A 493 4.73 23.53 -11.22
C VAL A 493 5.83 22.57 -10.83
N GLN A 494 5.88 21.44 -11.53
CA GLN A 494 6.88 20.40 -11.34
C GLN A 494 7.54 20.09 -12.68
N GLU A 495 8.85 19.84 -12.64
CA GLU A 495 9.62 19.36 -13.78
C GLU A 495 10.53 18.22 -13.34
N ILE A 496 10.49 17.09 -14.06
CA ILE A 496 11.48 16.01 -13.93
C ILE A 496 12.23 15.93 -15.25
N TYR A 497 13.56 15.93 -15.21
CA TYR A 497 14.40 15.73 -16.37
C TYR A 497 15.31 14.51 -16.19
N ASN A 498 15.10 13.50 -17.01
CA ASN A 498 15.87 12.26 -17.02
C ASN A 498 17.11 12.40 -17.93
N TYR A 499 18.11 13.17 -17.49
CA TYR A 499 19.27 13.55 -18.32
C TYR A 499 20.28 12.41 -18.52
N GLY A 500 20.34 11.46 -17.61
CA GLY A 500 21.31 10.37 -17.62
C GLY A 500 20.76 9.03 -18.11
N HIS A 501 19.57 8.99 -18.73
CA HIS A 501 19.03 7.72 -19.24
C HIS A 501 19.99 7.10 -20.27
N PRO A 502 20.29 5.76 -20.17
CA PRO A 502 21.21 5.09 -21.08
C PRO A 502 20.86 5.29 -22.57
N SER A 503 19.56 5.20 -22.92
CA SER A 503 19.06 5.54 -24.25
C SER A 503 18.85 7.04 -24.37
N VAL A 504 19.57 7.70 -25.27
CA VAL A 504 19.47 9.16 -25.48
C VAL A 504 18.05 9.60 -25.83
N GLY A 505 17.32 8.85 -26.64
CA GLY A 505 15.92 9.13 -27.00
C GLY A 505 14.94 9.04 -25.81
N ARG A 506 15.37 8.56 -24.64
CA ARG A 506 14.59 8.52 -23.40
C ARG A 506 15.04 9.53 -22.35
N ARG A 507 15.87 10.49 -22.73
CA ARG A 507 16.22 11.67 -21.93
C ARG A 507 15.12 12.70 -22.08
N ILE A 508 14.06 12.53 -21.33
CA ILE A 508 12.78 13.21 -21.53
C ILE A 508 12.51 14.18 -20.37
N HIS A 509 11.86 15.29 -20.70
CA HIS A 509 11.30 16.26 -19.79
C HIS A 509 9.85 15.90 -19.45
N TYR A 510 9.48 15.95 -18.16
CA TYR A 510 8.15 15.63 -17.65
C TYR A 510 7.57 16.82 -16.86
N PRO A 511 7.18 17.93 -17.56
CA PRO A 511 6.56 19.06 -16.90
C PRO A 511 5.12 18.74 -16.50
N ILE A 512 4.72 19.17 -15.29
CA ILE A 512 3.36 19.08 -14.77
C ILE A 512 2.97 20.42 -14.15
N LEU A 513 1.82 20.96 -14.59
CA LEU A 513 1.14 22.07 -13.95
C LEU A 513 -0.03 21.52 -13.13
N SER A 514 -0.16 21.94 -11.88
CA SER A 514 -1.23 21.52 -10.97
C SER A 514 -1.97 22.73 -10.42
N LEU A 515 -3.31 22.63 -10.39
CA LEU A 515 -4.21 23.59 -9.75
C LEU A 515 -5.11 22.83 -8.77
N ILE A 516 -5.15 23.27 -7.52
CA ILE A 516 -5.99 22.68 -6.48
C ILE A 516 -6.92 23.74 -5.92
N HIS A 517 -8.20 23.42 -5.83
CA HIS A 517 -9.23 24.25 -5.23
C HIS A 517 -9.96 23.54 -4.11
N PHE A 518 -10.16 24.25 -2.99
CA PHE A 518 -10.97 23.81 -1.85
C PHE A 518 -12.14 24.75 -1.66
N SER A 519 -13.34 24.19 -1.47
CA SER A 519 -14.56 24.93 -1.14
C SER A 519 -15.41 24.12 -0.18
N GLY A 520 -15.38 24.45 1.14
CA GLY A 520 -16.00 23.64 2.16
C GLY A 520 -15.45 22.19 2.14
N ASN A 521 -16.35 21.23 1.99
CA ASN A 521 -16.02 19.80 1.91
C ASN A 521 -15.63 19.33 0.50
N THR A 522 -15.49 20.26 -0.46
CA THR A 522 -15.19 19.94 -1.85
C THR A 522 -13.72 20.24 -2.18
N ARG A 523 -13.04 19.26 -2.78
CA ARG A 523 -11.70 19.39 -3.34
C ARG A 523 -11.73 19.09 -4.83
N ILE A 524 -11.16 19.99 -5.62
CA ILE A 524 -10.94 19.81 -7.06
C ILE A 524 -9.45 19.95 -7.32
N GLN A 525 -8.89 19.00 -8.05
CA GLN A 525 -7.50 19.06 -8.51
C GLN A 525 -7.46 18.84 -10.02
N ILE A 526 -6.72 19.68 -10.71
CA ILE A 526 -6.49 19.61 -12.15
C ILE A 526 -4.98 19.58 -12.36
N ASN A 527 -4.50 18.56 -13.09
CA ASN A 527 -3.11 18.43 -13.48
C ASN A 527 -3.03 18.38 -15.01
N TYR A 528 -2.06 19.04 -15.61
CA TYR A 528 -1.77 18.96 -17.03
C TYR A 528 -0.28 18.75 -17.24
N GLY A 529 0.10 17.74 -18.04
CA GLY A 529 1.49 17.51 -18.39
C GLY A 529 1.84 16.06 -18.64
N ARG A 530 3.15 15.79 -18.64
CA ARG A 530 3.75 14.48 -18.87
C ARG A 530 3.98 13.75 -17.57
N GLN A 531 3.43 12.55 -17.45
CA GLN A 531 3.68 11.63 -16.34
C GLN A 531 4.72 10.59 -16.77
N GLN A 532 5.77 10.44 -15.96
CA GLN A 532 6.78 9.40 -16.14
C GLN A 532 6.21 8.02 -15.82
N GLN A 533 6.64 6.99 -16.54
CA GLN A 533 6.38 5.61 -16.16
C GLN A 533 6.95 5.32 -14.76
N GLY A 534 6.15 4.70 -13.92
CA GLY A 534 6.54 4.35 -12.56
C GLY A 534 5.97 3.02 -12.10
N ILE A 535 6.47 2.57 -10.95
CA ILE A 535 5.88 1.49 -10.18
C ILE A 535 5.34 2.10 -8.91
N PHE A 536 4.05 1.97 -8.69
CA PHE A 536 3.39 2.45 -7.48
C PHE A 536 3.16 1.27 -6.55
N CYS A 537 3.79 1.29 -5.38
CA CYS A 537 3.71 0.21 -4.40
C CYS A 537 3.16 0.69 -3.06
N VAL A 538 2.31 -0.12 -2.45
CA VAL A 538 1.84 0.03 -1.08
C VAL A 538 1.88 -1.34 -0.40
N GLY A 539 2.63 -1.43 0.71
CA GLY A 539 2.66 -2.64 1.52
C GLY A 539 3.14 -3.92 0.80
N GLY A 540 4.02 -3.79 -0.19
CA GLY A 540 4.52 -4.93 -0.95
C GLY A 540 3.67 -5.33 -2.16
N ILE A 541 2.59 -4.60 -2.43
CA ILE A 541 1.76 -4.74 -3.64
C ILE A 541 2.09 -3.60 -4.58
N CYS A 542 2.33 -3.90 -5.86
CA CYS A 542 2.83 -2.93 -6.83
C CYS A 542 1.99 -2.92 -8.10
N ARG A 543 1.75 -1.72 -8.63
CA ARG A 543 1.11 -1.49 -9.91
C ARG A 543 2.04 -0.70 -10.83
N VAL A 544 2.20 -1.16 -12.06
CA VAL A 544 2.89 -0.39 -13.09
C VAL A 544 1.96 0.68 -13.65
N VAL A 545 2.41 1.93 -13.60
CA VAL A 545 1.72 3.08 -14.22
C VAL A 545 2.45 3.41 -15.51
N PRO A 546 1.80 3.26 -16.69
CA PRO A 546 2.42 3.61 -17.96
C PRO A 546 2.70 5.11 -18.07
N PRO A 547 3.67 5.52 -18.92
CA PRO A 547 3.87 6.94 -19.19
C PRO A 547 2.64 7.52 -19.89
N SER A 548 2.31 8.76 -19.61
CA SER A 548 1.16 9.42 -20.23
C SER A 548 1.36 10.92 -20.34
N ASN A 549 0.64 11.55 -21.26
CA ASN A 549 0.54 13.00 -21.39
C ASN A 549 -0.93 13.40 -21.46
N GLY A 550 -1.31 14.49 -20.81
CA GLY A 550 -2.67 15.01 -20.89
C GLY A 550 -3.17 15.70 -19.64
N LEU A 551 -4.49 15.78 -19.54
CA LEU A 551 -5.21 16.40 -18.43
C LEU A 551 -5.71 15.33 -17.48
N ALA A 552 -5.45 15.49 -16.19
CA ALA A 552 -6.02 14.69 -15.12
C ALA A 552 -6.87 15.57 -14.19
N VAL A 553 -8.06 15.12 -13.83
CA VAL A 553 -8.99 15.82 -12.94
C VAL A 553 -9.38 14.87 -11.82
N SER A 554 -9.22 15.32 -10.56
CA SER A 554 -9.76 14.66 -9.39
C SER A 554 -10.77 15.57 -8.70
N PHE A 555 -11.92 15.01 -8.36
CA PHE A 555 -12.99 15.68 -7.64
C PHE A 555 -13.41 14.83 -6.45
N THR A 556 -13.54 15.46 -5.28
CA THR A 556 -14.07 14.80 -4.06
C THR A 556 -14.95 15.78 -3.32
N THR A 557 -16.15 15.34 -2.89
CA THR A 557 -17.04 16.12 -2.04
C THR A 557 -17.76 15.23 -1.04
N SER A 558 -18.11 15.77 0.12
CA SER A 558 -18.88 15.08 1.16
C SER A 558 -20.00 15.95 1.72
N PHE A 559 -21.07 15.31 2.14
CA PHE A 559 -22.28 15.94 2.70
C PHE A 559 -22.68 15.26 4.00
#